data_c2f9777394a00fe1cb55030770a53b04
#
_entry.id   c2f9777394a00fe1cb55030770a53b04
#
_cell.length_a   1.000
_cell.length_b   1.000
_cell.length_c   1.000
_cell.angle_alpha   90.00
_cell.angle_beta   90.00
_cell.angle_gamma   90.00
#
_symmetry.space_group_name_H-M   'P 1'
#
loop_
_entity.id
_entity.type
_entity.pdbx_description
1 polymer ?
#
loop_
_entity_poly.entity_id
_entity_poly.type
_entity_poly.pdbx_seq_one_letter_code
_entity_poly.pdbx_strand_id
1 'polypeptide(L)'
;MRAVSGEKTAFAYSDSLSADALLSSAHAVRGIARRGAGKVKVAAQVEAEMGRSLYADIDPVATLSAPEKVALLERIERMARARDPHVIQVMAGLGAEYDVVLVAGSDGRLAADVRPLVRLSLTVIAERNGRREMGHAGGGGRLGPVSY
;
A
#
# COMPACT_ATOMS: atom_id res chain seq x y z
N MET A 1 -5.68 9.86 13.26
CA MET A 1 -6.22 9.53 14.60
C MET A 1 -7.73 9.80 14.62
N ARG A 2 -8.52 8.98 15.30
CA ARG A 2 -9.99 9.13 15.38
C ARG A 2 -10.44 9.05 16.84
N ALA A 3 -11.37 9.90 17.24
CA ALA A 3 -12.07 9.78 18.54
C ALA A 3 -13.58 9.85 18.32
N VAL A 4 -14.30 9.07 19.13
CA VAL A 4 -15.78 9.03 19.13
C VAL A 4 -16.27 9.36 20.54
N SER A 5 -17.25 10.26 20.64
CA SER A 5 -17.88 10.65 21.89
C SER A 5 -19.38 10.83 21.67
N GLY A 6 -20.16 9.82 22.07
CA GLY A 6 -21.57 9.72 21.70
C GLY A 6 -21.73 9.67 20.18
N GLU A 7 -22.52 10.56 19.62
CA GLU A 7 -22.74 10.64 18.17
C GLU A 7 -21.67 11.48 17.44
N LYS A 8 -20.74 12.08 18.17
CA LYS A 8 -19.69 12.93 17.57
C LYS A 8 -18.46 12.11 17.24
N THR A 9 -17.95 12.31 16.03
CA THR A 9 -16.67 11.75 15.57
C THR A 9 -15.73 12.91 15.28
N ALA A 10 -14.52 12.83 15.84
CA ALA A 10 -13.40 13.70 15.52
C ALA A 10 -12.33 12.91 14.78
N PHE A 11 -11.68 13.54 13.80
CA PHE A 11 -10.62 12.94 13.01
C PHE A 11 -9.48 13.96 12.83
N ALA A 12 -8.25 13.49 13.00
CA ALA A 12 -7.04 14.23 12.65
C ALA A 12 -6.03 13.27 12.03
N TYR A 13 -5.23 13.79 11.09
CA TYR A 13 -4.17 13.03 10.44
C TYR A 13 -2.89 13.86 10.37
N SER A 14 -1.80 13.18 10.16
CA SER A 14 -0.48 13.75 9.89
C SER A 14 0.26 12.81 8.95
N ASP A 15 1.07 13.33 8.08
CA ASP A 15 2.03 12.62 7.23
C ASP A 15 3.33 12.30 7.97
N SER A 16 3.50 12.82 9.20
CA SER A 16 4.61 12.50 10.10
C SER A 16 4.17 11.54 11.20
N LEU A 17 4.99 10.51 11.46
CA LEU A 17 4.83 9.56 12.55
C LEU A 17 5.68 9.90 13.79
N SER A 18 6.22 11.13 13.87
CA SER A 18 6.94 11.58 15.06
C SER A 18 6.01 11.66 16.29
N ALA A 19 6.55 11.48 17.48
CA ALA A 19 5.78 11.56 18.72
C ALA A 19 5.04 12.90 18.85
N ASP A 20 5.69 14.01 18.46
CA ASP A 20 5.10 15.35 18.51
C ASP A 20 3.91 15.50 17.55
N ALA A 21 4.00 14.97 16.33
CA ALA A 21 2.92 14.99 15.37
C ALA A 21 1.73 14.14 15.83
N LEU A 22 2.00 12.97 16.43
CA LEU A 22 0.97 12.10 16.99
C LEU A 22 0.30 12.76 18.20
N LEU A 23 1.05 13.40 19.10
CA LEU A 23 0.51 14.13 20.24
C LEU A 23 -0.33 15.33 19.78
N SER A 24 0.13 16.08 18.79
CA SER A 24 -0.63 17.22 18.21
C SER A 24 -1.96 16.73 17.64
N SER A 25 -1.95 15.64 16.86
CA SER A 25 -3.17 15.01 16.33
C SER A 25 -4.12 14.55 17.45
N ALA A 26 -3.57 13.99 18.53
CA ALA A 26 -4.35 13.57 19.71
C ALA A 26 -4.99 14.77 20.41
N HIS A 27 -4.27 15.87 20.57
CA HIS A 27 -4.81 17.10 21.14
C HIS A 27 -5.93 17.70 20.29
N ALA A 28 -5.77 17.74 18.97
CA ALA A 28 -6.79 18.22 18.05
C ALA A 28 -8.08 17.39 18.15
N VAL A 29 -7.97 16.08 18.09
CA VAL A 29 -9.12 15.17 18.20
C VAL A 29 -9.79 15.29 19.58
N ARG A 30 -9.01 15.38 20.65
CA ARG A 30 -9.53 15.58 22.02
C ARG A 30 -10.30 16.91 22.16
N GLY A 31 -9.79 17.98 21.57
CA GLY A 31 -10.45 19.29 21.59
C GLY A 31 -11.85 19.26 20.96
N ILE A 32 -12.00 18.52 19.87
CA ILE A 32 -13.29 18.35 19.16
C ILE A 32 -14.24 17.46 20.00
N ALA A 33 -13.72 16.37 20.57
CA ALA A 33 -14.50 15.41 21.34
C ALA A 33 -14.97 15.96 22.71
N ARG A 34 -14.22 16.90 23.34
CA ARG A 34 -14.49 17.41 24.70
C ARG A 34 -15.82 18.16 24.87
N ARG A 35 -16.45 18.59 23.81
CA ARG A 35 -17.73 19.32 23.88
C ARG A 35 -18.94 18.43 24.24
N GLY A 36 -18.73 17.31 24.95
CA GLY A 36 -19.82 16.45 25.34
C GLY A 36 -19.44 15.13 26.02
N ALA A 37 -18.20 14.93 26.44
CA ALA A 37 -17.76 13.64 26.91
C ALA A 37 -17.41 13.60 28.41
N GLY A 38 -17.86 12.53 29.06
CA GLY A 38 -17.35 12.06 30.34
C GLY A 38 -15.88 11.60 30.27
N LYS A 39 -15.31 11.25 31.43
CA LYS A 39 -13.96 10.71 31.54
C LYS A 39 -13.89 9.33 30.90
N VAL A 40 -13.09 9.18 29.84
CA VAL A 40 -12.77 7.86 29.24
C VAL A 40 -11.56 7.30 29.99
N LYS A 41 -11.68 6.09 30.51
CA LYS A 41 -10.53 5.33 31.01
C LYS A 41 -9.77 4.80 29.81
N VAL A 42 -8.52 5.22 29.65
CA VAL A 42 -7.59 4.60 28.72
C VAL A 42 -6.96 3.39 29.41
N ALA A 43 -6.89 2.25 28.75
CA ALA A 43 -6.24 1.07 29.32
C ALA A 43 -4.78 1.37 29.64
N ALA A 44 -4.37 1.02 30.85
CA ALA A 44 -2.99 1.24 31.31
C ALA A 44 -2.02 0.19 30.76
N GLN A 45 -2.52 -0.92 30.27
CA GLN A 45 -1.74 -1.99 29.66
C GLN A 45 -2.15 -2.14 28.19
N VAL A 46 -1.17 -2.22 27.33
CA VAL A 46 -1.33 -2.49 25.91
C VAL A 46 -1.07 -3.99 25.72
N GLU A 47 -2.09 -4.75 25.41
CA GLU A 47 -1.93 -6.12 24.94
C GLU A 47 -1.69 -6.08 23.44
N ALA A 48 -0.46 -6.35 23.03
CA ALA A 48 -0.14 -6.52 21.62
C ALA A 48 -0.69 -7.88 21.16
N GLU A 49 -1.83 -7.88 20.54
CA GLU A 49 -2.27 -9.03 19.76
C GLU A 49 -1.40 -9.07 18.48
N MET A 50 -0.34 -9.85 18.52
CA MET A 50 0.37 -10.26 17.30
C MET A 50 -0.58 -11.22 16.55
N GLY A 51 -1.49 -10.66 15.80
CA GLY A 51 -2.33 -11.43 14.88
C GLY A 51 -1.48 -12.26 13.93
N ARG A 52 -2.02 -13.37 13.43
CA ARG A 52 -1.36 -14.16 12.41
C ARG A 52 -1.12 -13.25 11.20
N SER A 53 0.15 -12.98 10.88
CA SER A 53 0.49 -12.28 9.64
C SER A 53 -0.10 -13.04 8.46
N LEU A 54 -0.89 -12.33 7.64
CA LEU A 54 -1.50 -12.90 6.43
C LEU A 54 -0.52 -12.94 5.27
N TYR A 55 0.53 -12.13 5.35
CA TYR A 55 1.50 -11.94 4.29
C TYR A 55 2.92 -12.15 4.82
N ALA A 56 3.81 -12.62 3.95
CA ALA A 56 5.22 -12.69 4.29
C ALA A 56 5.79 -11.28 4.50
N ASP A 57 6.63 -11.14 5.53
CA ASP A 57 7.36 -9.91 5.79
C ASP A 57 8.56 -9.80 4.83
N ILE A 58 8.25 -9.52 3.58
CA ILE A 58 9.21 -9.34 2.48
C ILE A 58 8.92 -8.00 1.84
N ASP A 59 9.88 -7.10 1.90
CA ASP A 59 9.79 -5.81 1.21
C ASP A 59 10.01 -5.98 -0.30
N PRO A 60 8.94 -5.91 -1.12
CA PRO A 60 9.06 -6.10 -2.56
C PRO A 60 9.78 -4.94 -3.25
N VAL A 61 9.88 -3.78 -2.59
CA VAL A 61 10.60 -2.61 -3.12
C VAL A 61 12.09 -2.85 -3.07
N ALA A 62 12.59 -3.47 -1.98
CA ALA A 62 14.01 -3.73 -1.75
C ALA A 62 14.49 -5.06 -2.35
N THR A 63 13.60 -5.99 -2.66
CA THR A 63 13.94 -7.37 -3.10
C THR A 63 14.71 -7.40 -4.42
N LEU A 64 14.41 -6.49 -5.35
CA LEU A 64 15.11 -6.35 -6.62
C LEU A 64 15.87 -5.04 -6.66
N SER A 65 17.10 -5.06 -7.12
CA SER A 65 17.86 -3.86 -7.44
C SER A 65 17.27 -3.13 -8.65
N ALA A 66 17.60 -1.86 -8.81
CA ALA A 66 17.13 -1.08 -9.96
C ALA A 66 17.51 -1.70 -11.32
N PRO A 67 18.75 -2.20 -11.54
CA PRO A 67 19.09 -2.91 -12.77
C PRO A 67 18.24 -4.17 -13.02
N GLU A 68 17.95 -4.96 -11.99
CA GLU A 68 17.11 -6.16 -12.13
C GLU A 68 15.67 -5.82 -12.50
N LYS A 69 15.11 -4.73 -11.92
CA LYS A 69 13.78 -4.22 -12.31
C LYS A 69 13.75 -3.80 -13.78
N VAL A 70 14.77 -3.08 -14.23
CA VAL A 70 14.90 -2.67 -15.64
C VAL A 70 15.02 -3.89 -16.55
N ALA A 71 15.89 -4.84 -16.23
CA ALA A 71 16.07 -6.07 -17.03
C ALA A 71 14.77 -6.90 -17.14
N LEU A 72 13.95 -6.92 -16.07
CA LEU A 72 12.65 -7.56 -16.11
C LEU A 72 11.70 -6.87 -17.11
N LEU A 73 11.62 -5.54 -17.07
CA LEU A 73 10.74 -4.77 -17.97
C LEU A 73 11.21 -4.88 -19.44
N GLU A 74 12.51 -4.83 -19.70
CA GLU A 74 13.08 -5.05 -21.03
C GLU A 74 12.79 -6.47 -21.56
N ARG A 75 12.86 -7.48 -20.69
CA ARG A 75 12.49 -8.84 -21.07
C ARG A 75 11.02 -8.91 -21.49
N ILE A 76 10.13 -8.27 -20.74
CA ILE A 76 8.69 -8.23 -21.05
C ILE A 76 8.46 -7.52 -22.40
N GLU A 77 9.14 -6.40 -22.64
CA GLU A 77 9.07 -5.68 -23.92
C GLU A 77 9.51 -6.56 -25.08
N ARG A 78 10.66 -7.22 -24.98
CA ARG A 78 11.15 -8.13 -26.01
C ARG A 78 10.17 -9.28 -26.28
N MET A 79 9.59 -9.87 -25.24
CA MET A 79 8.60 -10.93 -25.38
C MET A 79 7.32 -10.44 -26.07
N ALA A 80 6.85 -9.24 -25.74
CA ALA A 80 5.67 -8.67 -26.35
C ALA A 80 5.89 -8.39 -27.85
N ARG A 81 7.04 -7.79 -28.21
CA ARG A 81 7.40 -7.52 -29.61
C ARG A 81 7.60 -8.79 -30.43
N ALA A 82 8.15 -9.85 -29.81
CA ALA A 82 8.35 -11.13 -30.49
C ALA A 82 7.02 -11.87 -30.76
N ARG A 83 5.94 -11.48 -30.12
CA ARG A 83 4.65 -12.15 -30.25
C ARG A 83 3.93 -11.83 -31.56
N ASP A 84 4.07 -10.59 -32.06
CA ASP A 84 3.45 -10.12 -33.30
C ASP A 84 4.31 -9.00 -33.92
N PRO A 85 4.68 -9.12 -35.22
CA PRO A 85 5.45 -8.11 -35.92
C PRO A 85 4.74 -6.77 -36.08
N HIS A 86 3.42 -6.73 -35.89
CA HIS A 86 2.64 -5.49 -35.93
C HIS A 86 2.70 -4.68 -34.63
N VAL A 87 3.35 -5.18 -33.57
CA VAL A 87 3.55 -4.42 -32.33
C VAL A 87 4.49 -3.25 -32.56
N ILE A 88 3.93 -2.06 -32.51
CA ILE A 88 4.68 -0.81 -32.72
C ILE A 88 5.11 -0.15 -31.41
N GLN A 89 4.36 -0.37 -30.32
CA GLN A 89 4.67 0.21 -29.01
C GLN A 89 4.36 -0.77 -27.89
N VAL A 90 5.23 -0.79 -26.89
CA VAL A 90 5.06 -1.55 -25.64
C VAL A 90 5.32 -0.61 -24.48
N MET A 91 4.42 -0.61 -23.51
CA MET A 91 4.56 0.09 -22.24
C MET A 91 4.43 -0.93 -21.12
N ALA A 92 5.54 -1.20 -20.45
CA ALA A 92 5.57 -2.10 -19.28
C ALA A 92 5.85 -1.29 -18.03
N GLY A 93 5.15 -1.59 -16.94
CA GLY A 93 5.31 -0.92 -15.66
C GLY A 93 5.31 -1.92 -14.50
N LEU A 94 6.25 -1.73 -13.57
CA LEU A 94 6.34 -2.47 -12.32
C LEU A 94 6.15 -1.48 -11.17
N GLY A 95 5.08 -1.65 -10.38
CA GLY A 95 4.83 -0.94 -9.13
C GLY A 95 5.00 -1.88 -7.95
N ALA A 96 5.56 -1.38 -6.86
CA ALA A 96 5.67 -2.12 -5.61
C ALA A 96 5.46 -1.16 -4.43
N GLU A 97 4.76 -1.65 -3.40
CA GLU A 97 4.50 -0.94 -2.15
C GLU A 97 4.79 -1.89 -0.98
N TYR A 98 5.25 -1.32 0.11
CA TYR A 98 5.43 -2.04 1.36
C TYR A 98 4.91 -1.18 2.50
N ASP A 99 3.74 -1.53 3.02
CA ASP A 99 3.10 -0.82 4.11
C ASP A 99 3.28 -1.57 5.43
N VAL A 100 3.71 -0.85 6.45
CA VAL A 100 3.66 -1.29 7.84
C VAL A 100 2.54 -0.54 8.52
N VAL A 101 1.54 -1.27 9.00
CA VAL A 101 0.33 -0.72 9.60
C VAL A 101 0.32 -1.02 11.09
N LEU A 102 0.08 -0.01 11.91
CA LEU A 102 -0.14 -0.14 13.34
C LEU A 102 -1.47 0.50 13.71
N VAL A 103 -2.32 -0.26 14.37
CA VAL A 103 -3.60 0.21 14.91
C VAL A 103 -3.59 0.10 16.41
N ALA A 104 -3.82 1.22 17.09
CA ALA A 104 -3.91 1.29 18.54
C ALA A 104 -5.29 1.78 18.97
N GLY A 105 -5.90 1.11 19.92
CA GLY A 105 -7.19 1.46 20.51
C GLY A 105 -7.02 1.96 21.94
N SER A 106 -7.94 2.83 22.41
CA SER A 106 -7.99 3.28 23.80
C SER A 106 -8.41 2.18 24.78
N ASP A 107 -8.90 1.07 24.27
CA ASP A 107 -9.23 -0.15 25.01
C ASP A 107 -7.99 -1.03 25.31
N GLY A 108 -6.81 -0.61 24.85
CA GLY A 108 -5.55 -1.32 25.03
C GLY A 108 -5.19 -2.24 23.89
N ARG A 109 -6.01 -2.35 22.84
CA ARG A 109 -5.66 -3.16 21.66
C ARG A 109 -4.53 -2.49 20.89
N LEU A 110 -3.58 -3.29 20.50
CA LEU A 110 -2.50 -2.92 19.58
C LEU A 110 -2.37 -4.04 18.54
N ALA A 111 -2.60 -3.71 17.29
CA ALA A 111 -2.48 -4.66 16.17
C ALA A 111 -1.52 -4.09 15.12
N ALA A 112 -0.59 -4.91 14.68
CA ALA A 112 0.35 -4.59 13.62
C ALA A 112 0.20 -5.57 12.45
N ASP A 113 0.44 -5.07 11.24
CA ASP A 113 0.37 -5.86 10.01
C ASP A 113 1.37 -5.33 9.00
N VAL A 114 1.86 -6.19 8.11
CA VAL A 114 2.64 -5.81 6.95
C VAL A 114 1.85 -6.11 5.68
N ARG A 115 1.90 -5.18 4.72
CA ARG A 115 1.10 -5.27 3.50
C ARG A 115 1.95 -5.03 2.26
N PRO A 116 2.74 -6.02 1.85
CA PRO A 116 3.46 -5.93 0.59
C PRO A 116 2.48 -5.96 -0.57
N LEU A 117 2.76 -5.20 -1.63
CA LEU A 117 1.99 -5.20 -2.85
C LEU A 117 2.93 -5.06 -4.04
N VAL A 118 2.75 -5.94 -5.04
CA VAL A 118 3.46 -5.84 -6.33
C VAL A 118 2.42 -5.83 -7.44
N ARG A 119 2.63 -4.99 -8.43
CA ARG A 119 1.82 -4.92 -9.65
C ARG A 119 2.70 -4.80 -10.89
N LEU A 120 2.48 -5.70 -11.82
CA LEU A 120 3.00 -5.62 -13.17
C LEU A 120 1.89 -5.23 -14.12
N SER A 121 2.15 -4.27 -15.01
CA SER A 121 1.21 -3.85 -16.05
C SER A 121 1.91 -3.84 -17.40
N LEU A 122 1.16 -4.19 -18.44
CA LEU A 122 1.61 -4.19 -19.82
C LEU A 122 0.53 -3.58 -20.70
N THR A 123 0.92 -2.64 -21.53
CA THR A 123 0.10 -2.10 -22.62
C THR A 123 0.83 -2.27 -23.91
N VAL A 124 0.16 -2.78 -24.92
CA VAL A 124 0.72 -3.03 -26.24
C VAL A 124 -0.14 -2.31 -27.27
N ILE A 125 0.48 -1.61 -28.23
CA ILE A 125 -0.18 -1.06 -29.39
C ILE A 125 0.33 -1.80 -30.61
N ALA A 126 -0.59 -2.36 -31.38
CA ALA A 126 -0.32 -2.97 -32.68
C ALA A 126 -0.94 -2.14 -33.80
N GLU A 127 -0.27 -2.09 -34.95
CA GLU A 127 -0.76 -1.39 -36.15
C GLU A 127 -0.72 -2.30 -37.34
N ARG A 128 -1.84 -2.40 -38.05
CA ARG A 128 -1.95 -3.13 -39.32
C ARG A 128 -2.85 -2.36 -40.28
N ASN A 129 -2.32 -2.10 -41.49
CA ASN A 129 -3.06 -1.38 -42.55
C ASN A 129 -3.62 -0.01 -42.10
N GLY A 130 -2.86 0.75 -41.31
CA GLY A 130 -3.28 2.05 -40.79
C GLY A 130 -4.27 2.00 -39.60
N ARG A 131 -4.70 0.80 -39.21
CA ARG A 131 -5.55 0.61 -38.02
C ARG A 131 -4.71 0.26 -36.82
N ARG A 132 -4.91 0.99 -35.72
CA ARG A 132 -4.26 0.76 -34.43
C ARG A 132 -5.22 0.13 -33.44
N GLU A 133 -4.73 -0.90 -32.77
CA GLU A 133 -5.44 -1.56 -31.68
C GLU A 133 -4.55 -1.56 -30.43
N MET A 134 -5.17 -1.44 -29.27
CA MET A 134 -4.48 -1.42 -27.99
C MET A 134 -4.98 -2.55 -27.11
N GLY A 135 -4.04 -3.29 -26.54
CA GLY A 135 -4.30 -4.35 -25.58
C GLY A 135 -3.64 -4.06 -24.23
N HIS A 136 -4.27 -4.51 -23.17
CA HIS A 136 -3.76 -4.41 -21.80
C HIS A 136 -3.69 -5.79 -21.16
N ALA A 137 -2.64 -6.02 -20.39
CA ALA A 137 -2.49 -7.16 -19.52
C ALA A 137 -1.81 -6.73 -18.22
N GLY A 138 -1.97 -7.51 -17.18
CA GLY A 138 -1.29 -7.24 -15.93
C GLY A 138 -1.68 -8.25 -14.87
N GLY A 139 -0.92 -8.22 -13.80
CA GLY A 139 -1.14 -9.05 -12.63
C GLY A 139 -0.49 -8.41 -11.42
N GLY A 140 -0.84 -8.89 -10.26
CA GLY A 140 -0.26 -8.42 -9.03
C GLY A 140 -0.78 -9.21 -7.85
N GLY A 141 -0.14 -9.00 -6.72
CA GLY A 141 -0.52 -9.69 -5.48
C GLY A 141 0.24 -9.15 -4.29
N ARG A 142 -0.15 -9.63 -3.14
CA ARG A 142 0.53 -9.36 -1.86
C ARG A 142 1.59 -10.44 -1.55
N LEU A 143 2.28 -10.88 -2.59
CA LEU A 143 3.38 -11.84 -2.54
C LEU A 143 4.66 -11.13 -2.97
N GLY A 144 5.79 -11.61 -2.50
CA GLY A 144 7.07 -11.10 -2.98
C GLY A 144 7.28 -11.39 -4.48
N PRO A 145 8.22 -10.73 -5.16
CA PRO A 145 8.43 -10.81 -6.61
C PRO A 145 8.83 -12.22 -7.12
N VAL A 146 9.03 -13.19 -6.24
CA VAL A 146 9.48 -14.56 -6.57
C VAL A 146 8.32 -15.49 -7.02
N SER A 147 7.09 -14.99 -7.06
CA SER A 147 5.90 -15.82 -7.34
C SER A 147 5.36 -15.65 -8.77
N TYR A 148 6.15 -15.13 -9.72
CA TYR A 148 5.77 -14.96 -11.12
C TYR A 148 6.61 -15.79 -12.08
#